data_7b2ae9b8f0ada78725caf3a505ec0956
#
_entry.id   7b2ae9b8f0ada78725caf3a505ec0956
#
_cell.length_a   1.000
_cell.length_b   1.000
_cell.length_c   1.000
_cell.angle_alpha   90.00
_cell.angle_beta   90.00
_cell.angle_gamma   90.00
#
_symmetry.space_group_name_H-M   'P 1'
#
loop_
_entity.id
_entity.type
_entity.pdbx_description
1 polymer ?
#
loop_
_entity_poly.entity_id
_entity_poly.type
_entity_poly.pdbx_seq_one_letter_code
_entity_poly.pdbx_strand_id
1 'polypeptide(L)'
;MTTNATATNATATNATGTRFEDLPALMALMTGAEKHGPAATSTLDALWVLYDRVLRVTPDTAEAQDRDRFLLSKGHGPMAYYAVLAAKGFLDPAVLPSFGGYDSPLGHHPDRTLLAGVEIASGSLGHGLPLAVGTALGLRAQGLTDPAVWVLVGDAEFDEGSNAEAVAFAGAYGLERLNVVVIDNSSATHGWQGGIAQRFAAEGWSTATVDGRDHEALHRAYTAEHPGRPHVVVARVEPKEQH
;
A
#
# COMPACT_ATOMS: atom_id res chain seq x y z
N MET A 1 -37.64 1.01 -20.88
CA MET A 1 -36.56 1.94 -21.23
C MET A 1 -35.63 2.04 -20.05
N THR A 2 -34.58 1.22 -20.05
CA THR A 2 -33.59 1.14 -18.98
C THR A 2 -32.42 2.05 -19.37
N THR A 3 -32.28 3.16 -18.67
CA THR A 3 -31.15 4.07 -18.83
C THR A 3 -29.91 3.47 -18.18
N ASN A 4 -28.95 3.04 -19.01
CA ASN A 4 -27.60 2.71 -18.58
C ASN A 4 -26.91 3.98 -18.05
N ALA A 5 -26.74 4.08 -16.76
CA ALA A 5 -25.85 5.06 -16.16
C ALA A 5 -24.40 4.54 -16.33
N THR A 6 -23.69 5.14 -17.27
CA THR A 6 -22.24 4.98 -17.44
C THR A 6 -21.58 5.58 -16.18
N ALA A 7 -21.06 4.72 -15.29
CA ALA A 7 -20.23 5.16 -14.18
C ALA A 7 -18.95 5.75 -14.77
N THR A 8 -18.83 7.06 -14.77
CA THR A 8 -17.59 7.78 -15.04
C THR A 8 -16.61 7.45 -13.92
N ASN A 9 -15.56 6.70 -14.25
CA ASN A 9 -14.38 6.51 -13.38
C ASN A 9 -13.77 7.90 -13.11
N ALA A 10 -14.16 8.52 -12.01
CA ALA A 10 -13.46 9.68 -11.49
C ALA A 10 -12.16 9.18 -10.81
N THR A 11 -11.08 9.10 -11.57
CA THR A 11 -9.73 9.08 -11.03
C THR A 11 -9.60 10.23 -10.04
N ALA A 12 -9.08 9.96 -8.84
CA ALA A 12 -8.87 10.96 -7.81
C ALA A 12 -7.98 12.08 -8.38
N THR A 13 -8.60 13.16 -8.84
CA THR A 13 -7.89 14.36 -9.27
C THR A 13 -7.17 14.93 -8.07
N ASN A 14 -5.87 15.17 -8.23
CA ASN A 14 -4.98 15.81 -7.28
C ASN A 14 -5.58 17.12 -6.74
N ALA A 15 -6.32 17.06 -5.63
CA ALA A 15 -7.02 18.22 -5.05
C ALA A 15 -6.05 19.33 -4.63
N THR A 16 -4.76 18.99 -4.40
CA THR A 16 -3.72 19.92 -3.96
C THR A 16 -2.82 20.44 -5.08
N GLY A 17 -2.87 19.87 -6.29
CA GLY A 17 -1.95 20.20 -7.39
C GLY A 17 -0.50 19.72 -7.16
N THR A 18 -0.22 19.00 -6.07
CA THR A 18 1.11 18.46 -5.75
C THR A 18 1.50 17.35 -6.74
N ARG A 19 2.73 17.32 -7.19
CA ARG A 19 3.29 16.32 -8.11
C ARG A 19 4.29 15.41 -7.39
N PHE A 20 4.68 14.32 -8.03
CA PHE A 20 5.66 13.39 -7.50
C PHE A 20 6.98 14.08 -7.11
N GLU A 21 7.44 15.01 -7.94
CA GLU A 21 8.68 15.74 -7.75
C GLU A 21 8.68 16.62 -6.48
N ASP A 22 7.50 16.92 -5.94
CA ASP A 22 7.35 17.74 -4.73
C ASP A 22 7.47 16.89 -3.43
N LEU A 23 7.30 15.55 -3.53
CA LEU A 23 7.30 14.67 -2.36
C LEU A 23 8.60 14.68 -1.56
N PRO A 24 9.81 14.73 -2.18
CA PRO A 24 11.05 14.82 -1.42
C PRO A 24 11.10 16.09 -0.52
N ALA A 25 10.52 17.20 -0.97
CA ALA A 25 10.45 18.42 -0.17
C ALA A 25 9.50 18.24 1.03
N LEU A 26 8.36 17.56 0.86
CA LEU A 26 7.46 17.23 1.96
C LEU A 26 8.12 16.26 2.96
N MET A 27 8.84 15.26 2.47
CA MET A 27 9.60 14.34 3.32
C MET A 27 10.68 15.07 4.13
N ALA A 28 11.35 16.06 3.53
CA ALA A 28 12.38 16.84 4.20
C ALA A 28 11.87 17.69 5.37
N LEU A 29 10.56 17.94 5.47
CA LEU A 29 9.96 18.59 6.62
C LEU A 29 9.96 17.71 7.88
N MET A 30 10.05 16.41 7.71
CA MET A 30 10.07 15.42 8.80
C MET A 30 11.51 15.20 9.28
N THR A 31 11.98 16.06 10.18
CA THR A 31 13.38 16.11 10.65
C THR A 31 13.62 15.34 11.96
N GLY A 32 12.66 14.54 12.42
CA GLY A 32 12.78 13.72 13.62
C GLY A 32 13.99 12.78 13.62
N ALA A 33 14.25 12.12 14.76
CA ALA A 33 15.42 11.25 14.97
C ALA A 33 15.49 10.01 14.07
N GLU A 34 14.53 9.83 13.20
CA GLU A 34 14.41 8.66 12.32
C GLU A 34 15.38 8.77 11.14
N LYS A 35 16.40 7.93 11.13
CA LYS A 35 17.38 7.83 10.04
C LYS A 35 16.98 6.82 8.97
N HIS A 36 15.68 6.64 8.71
CA HIS A 36 15.19 5.64 7.76
C HIS A 36 14.99 6.16 6.34
N GLY A 37 15.81 7.11 5.89
CA GLY A 37 15.76 7.66 4.54
C GLY A 37 15.67 6.57 3.45
N PRO A 38 16.55 5.54 3.40
CA PRO A 38 16.46 4.48 2.40
C PRO A 38 15.19 3.64 2.51
N ALA A 39 14.70 3.37 3.73
CA ALA A 39 13.47 2.61 3.92
C ALA A 39 12.23 3.39 3.47
N ALA A 40 12.18 4.70 3.70
CA ALA A 40 11.11 5.57 3.25
C ALA A 40 11.10 5.71 1.72
N THR A 41 12.26 5.99 1.12
CA THR A 41 12.35 6.17 -0.34
C THR A 41 12.03 4.92 -1.14
N SER A 42 12.24 3.73 -0.57
CA SER A 42 11.93 2.47 -1.26
C SER A 42 10.44 2.27 -1.58
N THR A 43 9.54 2.91 -0.83
CA THR A 43 8.08 2.77 -0.99
C THR A 43 7.44 3.91 -1.77
N LEU A 44 8.16 5.01 -1.99
CA LEU A 44 7.60 6.29 -2.41
C LEU A 44 6.87 6.20 -3.76
N ASP A 45 7.54 5.63 -4.77
CA ASP A 45 6.99 5.49 -6.13
C ASP A 45 5.74 4.62 -6.14
N ALA A 46 5.82 3.46 -5.47
CA ALA A 46 4.71 2.52 -5.38
C ALA A 46 3.48 3.15 -4.69
N LEU A 47 3.68 3.85 -3.58
CA LEU A 47 2.63 4.58 -2.87
C LEU A 47 2.04 5.71 -3.73
N TRP A 48 2.91 6.49 -4.38
CA TRP A 48 2.45 7.58 -5.24
C TRP A 48 1.55 7.08 -6.35
N VAL A 49 2.02 6.10 -7.15
CA VAL A 49 1.22 5.56 -8.27
C VAL A 49 -0.11 5.00 -7.77
N LEU A 50 -0.11 4.33 -6.63
CA LEU A 50 -1.32 3.76 -6.04
C LEU A 50 -2.34 4.85 -5.67
N TYR A 51 -1.92 5.88 -4.94
CA TYR A 51 -2.78 6.98 -4.50
C TYR A 51 -3.15 7.96 -5.61
N ASP A 52 -2.29 8.14 -6.61
CA ASP A 52 -2.49 9.09 -7.69
C ASP A 52 -3.39 8.56 -8.79
N ARG A 53 -3.29 7.26 -9.10
CA ARG A 53 -3.87 6.70 -10.33
C ARG A 53 -4.80 5.51 -10.14
N VAL A 54 -4.86 4.90 -8.95
CA VAL A 54 -5.52 3.60 -8.78
C VAL A 54 -6.58 3.61 -7.68
N LEU A 55 -6.24 4.05 -6.47
CA LEU A 55 -7.15 4.02 -5.34
C LEU A 55 -8.34 4.95 -5.53
N ARG A 56 -9.53 4.42 -5.31
CA ARG A 56 -10.79 5.17 -5.27
C ARG A 56 -11.09 5.58 -3.84
N VAL A 57 -10.27 6.49 -3.32
CA VAL A 57 -10.42 7.09 -1.99
C VAL A 57 -9.89 8.52 -2.02
N THR A 58 -10.61 9.43 -1.40
CA THR A 58 -10.23 10.83 -1.21
C THR A 58 -10.46 11.21 0.25
N PRO A 59 -9.94 12.36 0.73
CA PRO A 59 -10.27 12.83 2.08
C PRO A 59 -11.78 12.87 2.36
N ASP A 60 -12.58 13.29 1.39
CA ASP A 60 -14.05 13.40 1.53
C ASP A 60 -14.74 12.03 1.58
N THR A 61 -14.11 10.99 1.02
CA THR A 61 -14.65 9.64 0.96
C THR A 61 -13.95 8.66 1.91
N ALA A 62 -13.06 9.16 2.78
CA ALA A 62 -12.27 8.32 3.68
C ALA A 62 -13.09 7.42 4.61
N GLU A 63 -14.36 7.79 4.89
CA GLU A 63 -15.29 7.00 5.71
C GLU A 63 -16.37 6.29 4.88
N ALA A 64 -16.38 6.43 3.55
CA ALA A 64 -17.38 5.79 2.69
C ALA A 64 -17.22 4.26 2.73
N GLN A 65 -18.36 3.54 2.78
CA GLN A 65 -18.33 2.07 2.87
C GLN A 65 -17.85 1.40 1.59
N ASP A 66 -18.07 2.03 0.45
CA ASP A 66 -17.75 1.55 -0.89
C ASP A 66 -16.39 2.03 -1.43
N ARG A 67 -15.58 2.71 -0.59
CA ARG A 67 -14.21 3.10 -0.95
C ARG A 67 -13.28 1.91 -1.06
N ASP A 68 -12.19 2.06 -1.77
CA ASP A 68 -11.07 1.13 -1.67
C ASP A 68 -10.40 1.22 -0.28
N ARG A 69 -9.71 0.16 0.10
CA ARG A 69 -8.97 0.07 1.38
C ARG A 69 -7.48 -0.05 1.09
N PHE A 70 -6.67 0.74 1.79
CA PHE A 70 -5.22 0.63 1.71
C PHE A 70 -4.62 0.39 3.09
N LEU A 71 -3.91 -0.73 3.24
CA LEU A 71 -3.23 -1.13 4.46
C LEU A 71 -1.71 -1.03 4.26
N LEU A 72 -1.03 -0.21 5.07
CA LEU A 72 0.42 -0.16 5.06
C LEU A 72 0.95 -1.17 6.09
N SER A 73 1.44 -2.34 5.63
CA SER A 73 2.09 -3.33 6.51
C SER A 73 3.54 -2.97 6.77
N LYS A 74 4.29 -2.57 5.72
CA LYS A 74 5.67 -2.10 5.83
C LYS A 74 5.72 -0.75 6.56
N GLY A 75 5.59 -0.80 7.89
CA GLY A 75 5.52 0.39 8.73
C GLY A 75 6.83 1.15 8.90
N HIS A 76 7.98 0.56 8.57
CA HIS A 76 9.28 1.22 8.63
C HIS A 76 9.44 2.26 7.52
N GLY A 77 9.92 3.46 7.90
CA GLY A 77 10.06 4.58 6.98
C GLY A 77 8.72 5.17 6.55
N PRO A 78 7.84 5.56 7.49
CA PRO A 78 6.49 6.05 7.19
C PRO A 78 6.48 7.42 6.51
N MET A 79 7.63 8.08 6.41
CA MET A 79 7.76 9.44 5.86
C MET A 79 7.22 9.53 4.42
N ALA A 80 7.47 8.51 3.58
CA ALA A 80 6.90 8.44 2.24
C ALA A 80 5.36 8.42 2.29
N TYR A 81 4.80 7.62 3.21
CA TYR A 81 3.35 7.51 3.36
C TYR A 81 2.73 8.83 3.84
N TYR A 82 3.31 9.47 4.87
CA TYR A 82 2.84 10.78 5.34
C TYR A 82 2.96 11.87 4.28
N ALA A 83 4.05 11.88 3.50
CA ALA A 83 4.20 12.81 2.40
C ALA A 83 3.12 12.60 1.31
N VAL A 84 2.81 11.34 0.96
CA VAL A 84 1.73 11.02 0.01
C VAL A 84 0.37 11.41 0.57
N LEU A 85 0.08 11.11 1.85
CA LEU A 85 -1.16 11.54 2.50
C LEU A 85 -1.33 13.07 2.50
N ALA A 86 -0.25 13.80 2.79
CA ALA A 86 -0.24 15.27 2.72
C ALA A 86 -0.47 15.78 1.29
N ALA A 87 0.22 15.20 0.31
CA ALA A 87 0.08 15.54 -1.10
C ALA A 87 -1.34 15.27 -1.63
N LYS A 88 -2.05 14.30 -1.06
CA LYS A 88 -3.43 13.94 -1.44
C LYS A 88 -4.50 14.60 -0.55
N GLY A 89 -4.10 15.45 0.40
CA GLY A 89 -5.01 16.22 1.24
C GLY A 89 -5.62 15.47 2.42
N PHE A 90 -5.18 14.23 2.71
CA PHE A 90 -5.58 13.49 3.93
C PHE A 90 -4.93 14.05 5.19
N LEU A 91 -3.84 14.76 5.04
CA LEU A 91 -3.04 15.33 6.12
C LEU A 91 -2.66 16.76 5.77
N ASP A 92 -2.80 17.68 6.73
CA ASP A 92 -2.27 19.05 6.58
C ASP A 92 -0.74 19.01 6.54
N PRO A 93 -0.09 19.50 5.47
CA PRO A 93 1.37 19.55 5.40
C PRO A 93 2.04 20.28 6.58
N ALA A 94 1.33 21.23 7.23
CA ALA A 94 1.82 21.95 8.41
C ALA A 94 2.09 21.03 9.61
N VAL A 95 1.56 19.81 9.63
CA VAL A 95 1.78 18.83 10.69
C VAL A 95 3.08 18.03 10.47
N LEU A 96 3.61 17.95 9.24
CA LEU A 96 4.80 17.15 8.91
C LEU A 96 6.03 17.45 9.78
N PRO A 97 6.35 18.73 10.13
CA PRO A 97 7.47 19.02 11.00
C PRO A 97 7.36 18.46 12.43
N SER A 98 6.18 18.04 12.86
CA SER A 98 5.98 17.44 14.19
C SER A 98 6.37 15.95 14.26
N PHE A 99 6.75 15.32 13.12
CA PHE A 99 7.07 13.91 13.04
C PHE A 99 7.98 13.42 14.18
N GLY A 100 7.59 12.34 14.83
CA GLY A 100 8.32 11.74 15.93
C GLY A 100 8.26 12.51 17.26
N GLY A 101 7.55 13.66 17.31
CA GLY A 101 7.32 14.42 18.53
C GLY A 101 6.34 13.70 19.48
N TYR A 102 6.44 13.99 20.78
CA TYR A 102 5.63 13.31 21.82
C TYR A 102 4.12 13.50 21.60
N ASP A 103 3.69 14.71 21.25
CA ASP A 103 2.27 15.03 20.99
C ASP A 103 1.90 14.99 19.50
N SER A 104 2.77 14.45 18.67
CA SER A 104 2.55 14.37 17.23
C SER A 104 1.64 13.20 16.87
N PRO A 105 0.68 13.38 15.94
CA PRO A 105 -0.04 12.25 15.36
C PRO A 105 0.83 11.43 14.39
N LEU A 106 2.02 11.94 14.02
CA LEU A 106 2.96 11.32 13.11
C LEU A 106 4.04 10.56 13.86
N GLY A 107 3.73 9.35 14.29
CA GLY A 107 4.69 8.46 14.94
C GLY A 107 5.65 7.79 13.95
N HIS A 108 6.65 7.06 14.48
CA HIS A 108 7.56 6.23 13.70
C HIS A 108 6.85 5.08 12.96
N HIS A 109 5.60 4.83 13.30
CA HIS A 109 4.69 3.95 12.57
C HIS A 109 3.32 4.64 12.48
N PRO A 110 2.62 4.55 11.35
CA PRO A 110 1.28 5.13 11.23
C PRO A 110 0.30 4.49 12.21
N ASP A 111 -0.58 5.32 12.76
CA ASP A 111 -1.61 4.88 13.69
C ASP A 111 -2.99 5.32 13.19
N ARG A 112 -3.90 4.35 13.01
CA ARG A 112 -5.26 4.59 12.54
C ARG A 112 -6.11 5.40 13.51
N THR A 113 -5.76 5.42 14.78
CA THR A 113 -6.51 6.16 15.79
C THR A 113 -6.17 7.65 15.81
N LEU A 114 -5.04 8.02 15.20
CA LEU A 114 -4.52 9.38 15.16
C LEU A 114 -4.68 10.06 13.79
N LEU A 115 -4.80 9.27 12.71
CA LEU A 115 -4.82 9.79 11.35
C LEU A 115 -6.03 9.25 10.57
N ALA A 116 -6.88 10.16 10.10
CA ALA A 116 -7.94 9.83 9.16
C ALA A 116 -7.33 9.29 7.83
N GLY A 117 -8.00 8.31 7.22
CA GLY A 117 -7.51 7.68 5.99
C GLY A 117 -6.42 6.62 6.18
N VAL A 118 -5.96 6.37 7.42
CA VAL A 118 -5.08 5.25 7.77
C VAL A 118 -5.93 4.06 8.23
N GLU A 119 -5.88 2.93 7.54
CA GLU A 119 -6.76 1.78 7.80
C GLU A 119 -6.27 0.90 8.97
N ILE A 120 -4.97 0.81 9.20
CA ILE A 120 -4.38 0.02 10.28
C ILE A 120 -3.24 0.77 10.97
N ALA A 121 -3.02 0.50 12.24
CA ALA A 121 -1.77 0.85 12.91
C ALA A 121 -0.70 -0.16 12.49
N SER A 122 0.43 0.35 11.98
CA SER A 122 1.54 -0.45 11.45
C SER A 122 2.63 -0.70 12.51
N GLY A 123 3.65 -1.50 12.14
CA GLY A 123 4.87 -1.70 12.95
C GLY A 123 5.13 -3.15 13.32
N SER A 124 4.11 -4.00 13.32
CA SER A 124 4.28 -5.44 13.51
C SER A 124 4.41 -6.14 12.17
N LEU A 125 5.61 -6.63 11.86
CA LEU A 125 5.85 -7.37 10.62
C LEU A 125 4.91 -8.57 10.50
N GLY A 126 4.43 -8.83 9.29
CA GLY A 126 3.55 -9.96 9.02
C GLY A 126 2.07 -9.75 9.38
N HIS A 127 1.67 -8.60 9.93
CA HIS A 127 0.28 -8.35 10.34
C HIS A 127 -0.60 -7.80 9.20
N GLY A 128 -0.07 -6.93 8.35
CA GLY A 128 -0.89 -6.20 7.37
C GLY A 128 -1.58 -7.12 6.37
N LEU A 129 -0.90 -8.14 5.85
CA LEU A 129 -1.49 -9.03 4.87
C LEU A 129 -2.62 -9.91 5.44
N PRO A 130 -2.50 -10.56 6.61
CA PRO A 130 -3.63 -11.23 7.25
C PRO A 130 -4.82 -10.30 7.53
N LEU A 131 -4.56 -9.06 7.96
CA LEU A 131 -5.61 -8.06 8.16
C LEU A 131 -6.30 -7.67 6.84
N ALA A 132 -5.55 -7.56 5.74
CA ALA A 132 -6.10 -7.30 4.42
C ALA A 132 -6.98 -8.47 3.92
N VAL A 133 -6.58 -9.71 4.19
CA VAL A 133 -7.40 -10.91 3.93
C VAL A 133 -8.72 -10.83 4.70
N GLY A 134 -8.66 -10.53 6.00
CA GLY A 134 -9.85 -10.34 6.83
C GLY A 134 -10.75 -9.21 6.33
N THR A 135 -10.16 -8.09 5.89
CA THR A 135 -10.89 -6.96 5.32
C THR A 135 -11.61 -7.35 4.02
N ALA A 136 -10.92 -8.05 3.10
CA ALA A 136 -11.51 -8.51 1.85
C ALA A 136 -12.68 -9.49 2.09
N LEU A 137 -12.54 -10.41 3.05
CA LEU A 137 -13.61 -11.29 3.47
C LEU A 137 -14.79 -10.52 4.08
N GLY A 138 -14.51 -9.54 4.94
CA GLY A 138 -15.54 -8.71 5.57
C GLY A 138 -16.35 -7.91 4.56
N LEU A 139 -15.71 -7.30 3.58
CA LEU A 139 -16.38 -6.60 2.48
C LEU A 139 -17.25 -7.55 1.66
N ARG A 140 -16.71 -8.72 1.29
CA ARG A 140 -17.47 -9.74 0.56
C ARG A 140 -18.68 -10.24 1.35
N ALA A 141 -18.54 -10.45 2.66
CA ALA A 141 -19.63 -10.88 3.53
C ALA A 141 -20.74 -9.82 3.66
N GLN A 142 -20.40 -8.54 3.53
CA GLN A 142 -21.34 -7.42 3.52
C GLN A 142 -21.98 -7.18 2.14
N GLY A 143 -21.62 -7.96 1.11
CA GLY A 143 -22.09 -7.77 -0.25
C GLY A 143 -21.40 -6.61 -0.99
N LEU A 144 -20.35 -6.02 -0.43
CA LEU A 144 -19.53 -4.98 -1.04
C LEU A 144 -18.44 -5.63 -1.91
N THR A 145 -18.79 -5.93 -3.15
CA THR A 145 -17.92 -6.67 -4.08
C THR A 145 -17.06 -5.77 -4.99
N ASP A 146 -17.34 -4.48 -5.02
CA ASP A 146 -16.61 -3.52 -5.87
C ASP A 146 -15.34 -2.95 -5.22
N PRO A 147 -15.30 -2.63 -3.90
CA PRO A 147 -14.09 -2.10 -3.26
C PRO A 147 -12.90 -3.04 -3.39
N ALA A 148 -11.75 -2.50 -3.81
CA ALA A 148 -10.48 -3.20 -3.77
C ALA A 148 -9.83 -3.07 -2.39
N VAL A 149 -9.12 -4.10 -1.98
CA VAL A 149 -8.25 -4.07 -0.80
C VAL A 149 -6.81 -4.14 -1.26
N TRP A 150 -6.05 -3.14 -0.92
CA TRP A 150 -4.63 -3.02 -1.22
C TRP A 150 -3.82 -3.11 0.06
N VAL A 151 -2.72 -3.87 0.03
CA VAL A 151 -1.77 -3.91 1.13
C VAL A 151 -0.36 -3.80 0.59
N LEU A 152 0.45 -2.91 1.19
CA LEU A 152 1.86 -2.78 0.86
C LEU A 152 2.69 -3.44 1.95
N VAL A 153 3.53 -4.40 1.54
CA VAL A 153 4.40 -5.19 2.41
C VAL A 153 5.86 -5.06 1.96
N GLY A 154 6.80 -5.24 2.88
CA GLY A 154 8.22 -5.40 2.55
C GLY A 154 8.56 -6.87 2.30
N ASP A 155 9.61 -7.13 1.53
CA ASP A 155 10.12 -8.49 1.28
C ASP A 155 10.49 -9.22 2.58
N ALA A 156 11.08 -8.53 3.57
CA ALA A 156 11.43 -9.11 4.86
C ALA A 156 10.21 -9.56 5.68
N GLU A 157 9.01 -9.04 5.42
CA GLU A 157 7.79 -9.48 6.12
C GLU A 157 7.40 -10.92 5.75
N PHE A 158 7.92 -11.45 4.63
CA PHE A 158 7.67 -12.85 4.25
C PHE A 158 8.51 -13.86 5.03
N ASP A 159 9.41 -13.40 5.88
CA ASP A 159 10.04 -14.23 6.91
C ASP A 159 9.06 -14.57 8.05
N GLU A 160 7.93 -13.85 8.15
CA GLU A 160 6.87 -14.09 9.13
C GLU A 160 5.87 -15.16 8.62
N GLY A 161 5.62 -16.19 9.42
CA GLY A 161 4.75 -17.32 9.06
C GLY A 161 3.31 -16.90 8.75
N SER A 162 2.80 -15.86 9.42
CA SER A 162 1.46 -15.31 9.19
C SER A 162 1.22 -14.86 7.75
N ASN A 163 2.26 -14.33 7.07
CA ASN A 163 2.16 -13.97 5.67
C ASN A 163 2.05 -15.21 4.77
N ALA A 164 2.78 -16.27 5.07
CA ALA A 164 2.66 -17.53 4.32
C ALA A 164 1.24 -18.13 4.42
N GLU A 165 0.65 -18.11 5.62
CA GLU A 165 -0.73 -18.53 5.86
C GLU A 165 -1.74 -17.66 5.11
N ALA A 166 -1.57 -16.34 5.14
CA ALA A 166 -2.43 -15.40 4.44
C ALA A 166 -2.39 -15.56 2.92
N VAL A 167 -1.21 -15.79 2.34
CA VAL A 167 -1.02 -16.04 0.91
C VAL A 167 -1.74 -17.32 0.49
N ALA A 168 -1.54 -18.43 1.21
CA ALA A 168 -2.20 -19.70 0.91
C ALA A 168 -3.73 -19.57 1.04
N PHE A 169 -4.21 -18.94 2.10
CA PHE A 169 -5.63 -18.76 2.34
C PHE A 169 -6.30 -17.92 1.25
N ALA A 170 -5.73 -16.74 0.92
CA ALA A 170 -6.32 -15.84 -0.07
C ALA A 170 -6.39 -16.46 -1.46
N GLY A 171 -5.37 -17.23 -1.85
CA GLY A 171 -5.37 -17.97 -3.10
C GLY A 171 -6.45 -19.04 -3.13
N ALA A 172 -6.55 -19.87 -2.08
CA ALA A 172 -7.55 -20.94 -1.96
C ALA A 172 -8.99 -20.39 -1.98
N TYR A 173 -9.22 -19.20 -1.43
CA TYR A 173 -10.55 -18.55 -1.38
C TYR A 173 -10.85 -17.65 -2.58
N GLY A 174 -9.93 -17.49 -3.51
CA GLY A 174 -10.11 -16.66 -4.70
C GLY A 174 -10.50 -15.23 -4.34
N LEU A 175 -9.73 -14.57 -3.47
CA LEU A 175 -10.02 -13.20 -3.02
C LEU A 175 -9.62 -12.19 -4.09
N GLU A 176 -10.34 -12.15 -5.21
CA GLU A 176 -10.00 -11.37 -6.40
C GLU A 176 -9.88 -9.85 -6.17
N ARG A 177 -10.48 -9.32 -5.10
CA ARG A 177 -10.37 -7.88 -4.77
C ARG A 177 -9.19 -7.58 -3.85
N LEU A 178 -8.41 -8.59 -3.46
CA LEU A 178 -7.19 -8.43 -2.68
C LEU A 178 -5.97 -8.26 -3.60
N ASN A 179 -5.28 -7.14 -3.41
CA ASN A 179 -4.08 -6.77 -4.15
C ASN A 179 -2.91 -6.53 -3.18
N VAL A 180 -1.77 -7.12 -3.46
CA VAL A 180 -0.56 -6.98 -2.65
C VAL A 180 0.52 -6.27 -3.46
N VAL A 181 1.13 -5.26 -2.87
CA VAL A 181 2.35 -4.64 -3.41
C VAL A 181 3.50 -5.04 -2.51
N VAL A 182 4.47 -5.74 -3.07
CA VAL A 182 5.69 -6.14 -2.36
C VAL A 182 6.81 -5.21 -2.75
N ILE A 183 7.40 -4.52 -1.80
CA ILE A 183 8.65 -3.79 -2.02
C ILE A 183 9.80 -4.75 -1.79
N ASP A 184 10.42 -5.17 -2.90
CA ASP A 184 11.57 -6.07 -2.90
C ASP A 184 12.86 -5.24 -3.00
N ASN A 185 13.48 -4.99 -1.85
CA ASN A 185 14.76 -4.30 -1.70
C ASN A 185 15.84 -5.24 -1.14
N SER A 186 15.68 -6.53 -1.31
CA SER A 186 16.61 -7.58 -0.86
C SER A 186 16.90 -7.52 0.65
N SER A 187 15.93 -7.15 1.47
CA SER A 187 16.05 -7.07 2.93
C SER A 187 15.62 -8.34 3.67
N ALA A 188 14.99 -9.30 2.99
CA ALA A 188 14.59 -10.58 3.55
C ALA A 188 15.80 -11.40 4.00
N THR A 189 15.72 -12.01 5.19
CA THR A 189 16.78 -12.88 5.74
C THR A 189 16.67 -14.29 5.16
N HIS A 190 15.46 -14.78 5.01
CA HIS A 190 15.16 -16.10 4.45
C HIS A 190 14.64 -15.92 3.02
N GLY A 191 15.47 -16.17 2.04
CA GLY A 191 15.01 -16.14 0.64
C GLY A 191 13.97 -17.24 0.37
N TRP A 192 13.01 -16.95 -0.51
CA TRP A 192 12.09 -17.96 -1.02
C TRP A 192 12.64 -18.56 -2.32
N GLN A 193 12.69 -19.89 -2.39
CA GLN A 193 13.15 -20.57 -3.59
C GLN A 193 12.29 -20.19 -4.79
N GLY A 194 12.90 -19.68 -5.86
CA GLY A 194 12.21 -19.16 -7.03
C GLY A 194 11.70 -17.72 -6.88
N GLY A 195 11.85 -17.10 -5.72
CA GLY A 195 11.46 -15.72 -5.45
C GLY A 195 10.00 -15.57 -5.01
N ILE A 196 9.66 -14.36 -4.58
CA ILE A 196 8.36 -14.02 -4.01
C ILE A 196 7.21 -14.29 -5.00
N ALA A 197 7.32 -13.80 -6.23
CA ALA A 197 6.27 -13.98 -7.24
C ALA A 197 5.94 -15.45 -7.50
N GLN A 198 6.95 -16.34 -7.55
CA GLN A 198 6.73 -17.77 -7.77
C GLN A 198 5.99 -18.42 -6.58
N ARG A 199 6.26 -17.98 -5.36
CA ARG A 199 5.56 -18.47 -4.18
C ARG A 199 4.07 -18.10 -4.23
N PHE A 200 3.75 -16.87 -4.56
CA PHE A 200 2.36 -16.45 -4.75
C PHE A 200 1.67 -17.21 -5.89
N ALA A 201 2.36 -17.41 -7.02
CA ALA A 201 1.84 -18.17 -8.14
C ALA A 201 1.50 -19.63 -7.76
N ALA A 202 2.34 -20.27 -6.93
CA ALA A 202 2.09 -21.63 -6.43
C ALA A 202 0.82 -21.73 -5.59
N GLU A 203 0.40 -20.64 -4.93
CA GLU A 203 -0.83 -20.56 -4.16
C GLU A 203 -2.02 -20.01 -4.98
N GLY A 204 -1.90 -19.94 -6.31
CA GLY A 204 -3.00 -19.58 -7.21
C GLY A 204 -3.20 -18.09 -7.47
N TRP A 205 -2.28 -17.24 -7.07
CA TRP A 205 -2.34 -15.80 -7.32
C TRP A 205 -1.96 -15.44 -8.76
N SER A 206 -2.51 -14.32 -9.25
CA SER A 206 -1.95 -13.59 -10.38
C SER A 206 -0.73 -12.80 -9.91
N THR A 207 0.33 -12.76 -10.72
CA THR A 207 1.60 -12.13 -10.32
C THR A 207 2.16 -11.23 -11.40
N ALA A 208 2.73 -10.11 -11.00
CA ALA A 208 3.56 -9.25 -11.84
C ALA A 208 4.86 -8.90 -11.10
N THR A 209 5.95 -8.74 -11.84
CA THR A 209 7.22 -8.24 -11.30
C THR A 209 7.66 -7.08 -12.17
N VAL A 210 7.91 -5.93 -11.55
CA VAL A 210 8.24 -4.68 -12.25
C VAL A 210 9.39 -3.95 -11.59
N ASP A 211 9.99 -3.02 -12.32
CA ASP A 211 10.85 -2.01 -11.73
C ASP A 211 9.99 -1.08 -10.86
N GLY A 212 10.30 -0.99 -9.57
CA GLY A 212 9.58 -0.18 -8.60
C GLY A 212 9.77 1.33 -8.77
N ARG A 213 10.62 1.76 -9.72
CA ARG A 213 10.83 3.17 -10.09
C ARG A 213 10.12 3.56 -11.39
N ASP A 214 9.65 2.58 -12.16
CA ASP A 214 8.87 2.83 -13.39
C ASP A 214 7.38 2.98 -13.06
N HIS A 215 6.89 4.22 -12.98
CA HIS A 215 5.51 4.56 -12.67
C HIS A 215 4.51 3.97 -13.68
N GLU A 216 4.88 3.89 -14.95
CA GLU A 216 4.00 3.32 -15.97
C GLU A 216 3.94 1.79 -15.87
N ALA A 217 5.06 1.14 -15.52
CA ALA A 217 5.06 -0.30 -15.26
C ALA A 217 4.26 -0.64 -14.00
N LEU A 218 4.42 0.15 -12.92
CA LEU A 218 3.62 0.02 -11.71
C LEU A 218 2.12 0.19 -12.00
N HIS A 219 1.74 1.25 -12.72
CA HIS A 219 0.34 1.49 -13.05
C HIS A 219 -0.25 0.36 -13.89
N ARG A 220 0.45 -0.11 -14.94
CA ARG A 220 -0.01 -1.26 -15.74
C ARG A 220 -0.17 -2.52 -14.91
N ALA A 221 0.77 -2.78 -13.98
CA ALA A 221 0.69 -3.94 -13.10
C ALA A 221 -0.47 -3.85 -12.11
N TYR A 222 -0.72 -2.67 -11.52
CA TYR A 222 -1.82 -2.43 -10.58
C TYR A 222 -3.20 -2.54 -11.23
N THR A 223 -3.30 -2.23 -12.51
CA THR A 223 -4.57 -2.26 -13.26
C THR A 223 -4.74 -3.50 -14.13
N ALA A 224 -3.83 -4.48 -14.01
CA ALA A 224 -3.92 -5.73 -14.76
C ALA A 224 -5.17 -6.52 -14.34
N GLU A 225 -5.86 -7.12 -15.30
CA GLU A 225 -7.01 -7.99 -15.03
C GLU A 225 -6.56 -9.33 -14.43
N HIS A 226 -7.24 -9.77 -13.38
CA HIS A 226 -6.93 -11.03 -12.70
C HIS A 226 -8.20 -11.75 -12.19
N PRO A 227 -9.20 -12.02 -13.05
CA PRO A 227 -10.51 -12.50 -12.65
C PRO A 227 -10.43 -13.77 -11.80
N GLY A 228 -11.15 -13.76 -10.68
CA GLY A 228 -11.27 -14.89 -9.75
C GLY A 228 -10.02 -15.18 -8.91
N ARG A 229 -8.96 -14.36 -8.99
CA ARG A 229 -7.71 -14.58 -8.27
C ARG A 229 -7.24 -13.31 -7.57
N PRO A 230 -6.66 -13.39 -6.36
CA PRO A 230 -5.92 -12.28 -5.80
C PRO A 230 -4.68 -11.95 -6.64
N HIS A 231 -4.16 -10.73 -6.50
CA HIS A 231 -3.05 -10.24 -7.32
C HIS A 231 -1.88 -9.76 -6.48
N VAL A 232 -0.66 -10.03 -6.91
CA VAL A 232 0.56 -9.49 -6.31
C VAL A 232 1.43 -8.81 -7.34
N VAL A 233 1.90 -7.62 -7.00
CA VAL A 233 2.91 -6.87 -7.75
C VAL A 233 4.18 -6.80 -6.92
N VAL A 234 5.25 -7.43 -7.41
CA VAL A 234 6.59 -7.35 -6.83
C VAL A 234 7.32 -6.19 -7.49
N ALA A 235 7.43 -5.10 -6.75
CA ALA A 235 8.14 -3.88 -7.15
C ALA A 235 9.60 -3.99 -6.68
N ARG A 236 10.52 -4.25 -7.63
CA ARG A 236 11.95 -4.32 -7.33
C ARG A 236 12.52 -2.92 -7.25
N VAL A 237 13.24 -2.66 -6.16
CA VAL A 237 13.95 -1.40 -5.93
C VAL A 237 15.39 -1.70 -5.54
N GLU A 238 16.19 -0.65 -5.36
CA GLU A 238 17.60 -0.77 -4.98
C GLU A 238 17.72 -1.59 -3.67
N PRO A 239 18.69 -2.50 -3.61
CA PRO A 239 18.95 -3.27 -2.39
C PRO A 239 19.22 -2.36 -1.19
N LYS A 240 18.70 -2.75 -0.02
CA LYS A 240 19.03 -2.07 1.23
C LYS A 240 20.53 -2.19 1.48
N GLU A 241 21.21 -1.05 1.65
CA GLU A 241 22.62 -1.06 2.04
C GLU A 241 22.79 -1.85 3.35
N GLN A 242 23.66 -2.86 3.31
CA GLN A 242 24.05 -3.61 4.51
C GLN A 242 25.09 -2.77 5.25
N HIS A 243 24.74 -2.28 6.43
CA HIS A 243 25.67 -1.63 7.37
C HIS A 243 26.25 -2.62 8.36
#